data_ef1e7d484c6844a95f1e0b42b704283c
#
_entry.id   ef1e7d484c6844a95f1e0b42b704283c
#
_cell.length_a   1.000
_cell.length_b   1.000
_cell.length_c   1.000
_cell.angle_alpha   90.00
_cell.angle_beta   90.00
_cell.angle_gamma   90.00
#
_symmetry.space_group_name_H-M   'P 1'
#
loop_
_entity.id
_entity.type
_entity.pdbx_description
1 polymer ?
#
loop_
_entity_poly.entity_id
_entity_poly.type
_entity_poly.pdbx_seq_one_letter_code
_entity_poly.pdbx_strand_id
1 'polypeptide(L)'
;PEMSRGLGDVYKRQAYANQRMPFKYLSTWICIMLTVRMVLGPGIGGAIYSNVLQERQQHYITRYAQNVDLLNPDASTSFLGTVQGMKYQGKSETEARNMAAISTKGRIQVQATLSALKEMAGWTIYGGLICMIFVLVVPYPKRKLLT
;
A
#
# COMPACT_ATOMS: atom_id res chain seq x y z
N PRO A 1 26.84 -21.88 -4.49
CA PRO A 1 26.59 -22.82 -3.37
C PRO A 1 26.12 -22.12 -2.07
N GLU A 2 26.22 -20.79 -1.93
CA GLU A 2 25.81 -20.10 -0.69
C GLU A 2 24.31 -19.75 -0.61
N MET A 3 23.64 -19.64 -1.72
CA MET A 3 22.21 -19.32 -1.75
C MET A 3 21.31 -20.43 -1.19
N SER A 4 21.78 -21.69 -1.17
CA SER A 4 21.03 -22.81 -0.59
C SER A 4 21.10 -22.86 0.94
N ARG A 5 22.07 -22.20 1.57
CA ARG A 5 22.22 -22.18 3.04
C ARG A 5 21.13 -21.34 3.72
N GLY A 6 20.73 -20.22 3.11
CA GLY A 6 19.72 -19.32 3.70
C GLY A 6 18.32 -19.94 3.76
N LEU A 7 17.88 -20.61 2.68
CA LEU A 7 16.57 -21.29 2.66
C LEU A 7 16.54 -22.49 3.61
N GLY A 8 17.66 -23.25 3.72
CA GLY A 8 17.76 -24.36 4.65
C GLY A 8 17.67 -23.94 6.12
N ASP A 9 18.15 -22.75 6.46
CA ASP A 9 18.11 -22.25 7.83
C ASP A 9 16.73 -21.75 8.26
N VAL A 10 15.94 -21.16 7.34
CA VAL A 10 14.54 -20.79 7.62
C VAL A 10 13.70 -22.04 7.82
N TYR A 11 13.88 -23.06 7.00
CA TYR A 11 13.18 -24.35 7.15
C TYR A 11 13.58 -25.07 8.46
N LYS A 12 14.86 -25.06 8.80
CA LYS A 12 15.34 -25.63 10.06
C LYS A 12 14.74 -24.93 11.29
N ARG A 13 14.57 -23.60 11.26
CA ARG A 13 13.96 -22.84 12.36
C ARG A 13 12.49 -23.15 12.53
N GLN A 14 11.77 -23.25 11.44
CA GLN A 14 10.35 -23.65 11.47
C GLN A 14 10.19 -25.08 11.96
N ALA A 15 11.07 -25.99 11.53
CA ALA A 15 11.14 -27.35 12.06
C ALA A 15 11.48 -27.40 13.56
N TYR A 16 12.36 -26.50 14.03
CA TYR A 16 12.75 -26.43 15.46
C TYR A 16 11.63 -25.88 16.36
N ALA A 17 10.88 -24.90 15.92
CA ALA A 17 9.71 -24.42 16.65
C ALA A 17 8.68 -25.54 16.81
N ASN A 18 8.52 -26.35 15.76
CA ASN A 18 7.60 -27.49 15.78
C ASN A 18 8.13 -28.69 16.57
N GLN A 19 9.48 -28.93 16.62
CA GLN A 19 10.07 -30.06 17.38
C GLN A 19 10.00 -29.93 18.89
N ARG A 20 9.95 -28.70 19.42
CA ARG A 20 9.83 -28.47 20.87
C ARG A 20 8.39 -28.56 21.40
N MET A 21 7.40 -28.60 20.51
CA MET A 21 6.01 -28.78 20.90
C MET A 21 5.68 -30.26 21.04
N PRO A 22 5.04 -30.69 22.16
CA PRO A 22 4.49 -32.04 22.27
C PRO A 22 3.50 -32.28 21.12
N PHE A 23 3.61 -33.40 20.48
CA PHE A 23 2.79 -33.77 19.28
C PHE A 23 1.28 -33.57 19.52
N LYS A 24 0.85 -33.69 20.78
CA LYS A 24 -0.53 -33.48 21.22
C LYS A 24 -1.07 -32.07 20.95
N TYR A 25 -0.19 -31.05 20.94
CA TYR A 25 -0.59 -29.63 20.74
C TYR A 25 -0.20 -29.08 19.37
N LEU A 26 0.44 -29.87 18.52
CA LEU A 26 0.92 -29.44 17.19
C LEU A 26 -0.23 -28.93 16.31
N SER A 27 -1.35 -29.66 16.30
CA SER A 27 -2.53 -29.28 15.51
C SER A 27 -3.13 -27.96 15.97
N THR A 28 -3.28 -27.78 17.28
CA THR A 28 -3.80 -26.54 17.87
C THR A 28 -2.87 -25.35 17.57
N TRP A 29 -1.56 -25.56 17.66
CA TRP A 29 -0.56 -24.54 17.34
C TRP A 29 -0.63 -24.10 15.89
N ILE A 30 -0.71 -25.04 14.96
CA ILE A 30 -0.85 -24.75 13.52
C ILE A 30 -2.14 -23.99 13.26
N CYS A 31 -3.27 -24.38 13.86
CA CYS A 31 -4.53 -23.66 13.73
C CYS A 31 -4.44 -22.23 14.26
N ILE A 32 -3.82 -22.01 15.42
CA ILE A 32 -3.63 -20.66 15.98
C ILE A 32 -2.76 -19.81 15.05
N MET A 33 -1.63 -20.35 14.57
CA MET A 33 -0.73 -19.63 13.67
C MET A 33 -1.41 -19.28 12.34
N LEU A 34 -2.21 -20.20 11.78
CA LEU A 34 -2.99 -19.95 10.56
C LEU A 34 -4.06 -18.89 10.81
N THR A 35 -4.79 -18.96 11.93
CA THR A 35 -5.81 -17.96 12.28
C THR A 35 -5.21 -16.59 12.44
N VAL A 36 -4.10 -16.46 13.16
CA VAL A 36 -3.37 -15.20 13.32
C VAL A 36 -2.94 -14.65 11.96
N ARG A 37 -2.38 -15.50 11.11
CA ARG A 37 -1.90 -15.08 9.78
C ARG A 37 -3.04 -14.67 8.83
N MET A 38 -4.16 -15.41 8.85
CA MET A 38 -5.26 -15.22 7.89
C MET A 38 -6.26 -14.15 8.34
N VAL A 39 -6.45 -13.95 9.63
CA VAL A 39 -7.44 -13.02 10.19
C VAL A 39 -6.78 -11.71 10.64
N LEU A 40 -5.73 -11.77 11.44
CA LEU A 40 -5.09 -10.56 11.97
C LEU A 40 -4.29 -9.81 10.90
N GLY A 41 -3.59 -10.52 10.01
CA GLY A 41 -2.82 -9.89 8.94
C GLY A 41 -3.69 -9.06 7.99
N PRO A 42 -4.60 -9.66 7.23
CA PRO A 42 -5.44 -8.92 6.29
C PRO A 42 -6.48 -8.03 6.97
N GLY A 43 -7.07 -8.47 8.10
CA GLY A 43 -8.10 -7.72 8.80
C GLY A 43 -7.58 -6.42 9.39
N ILE A 44 -6.64 -6.51 10.32
CA ILE A 44 -6.08 -5.32 10.97
C ILE A 44 -5.17 -4.53 10.02
N GLY A 45 -4.30 -5.23 9.30
CA GLY A 45 -3.39 -4.59 8.33
C GLY A 45 -4.15 -3.91 7.19
N GLY A 46 -5.20 -4.56 6.67
CA GLY A 46 -6.07 -3.99 5.63
C GLY A 46 -6.85 -2.76 6.12
N ALA A 47 -7.38 -2.79 7.34
CA ALA A 47 -8.09 -1.65 7.92
C ALA A 47 -7.16 -0.44 8.13
N ILE A 48 -5.97 -0.66 8.70
CA ILE A 48 -4.97 0.39 8.87
C ILE A 48 -4.55 0.96 7.51
N TYR A 49 -4.24 0.09 6.55
CA TYR A 49 -3.86 0.49 5.20
C TYR A 49 -4.94 1.33 4.52
N SER A 50 -6.20 0.90 4.61
CA SER A 50 -7.34 1.61 4.03
C SER A 50 -7.53 3.01 4.64
N ASN A 51 -7.45 3.12 5.97
CA ASN A 51 -7.60 4.39 6.67
C ASN A 51 -6.47 5.37 6.28
N VAL A 52 -5.22 4.91 6.31
CA VAL A 52 -4.07 5.74 5.93
C VAL A 52 -4.17 6.14 4.45
N LEU A 53 -4.58 5.22 3.57
CA LEU A 53 -4.76 5.53 2.15
C LEU A 53 -5.83 6.60 1.94
N GLN A 54 -6.98 6.50 2.62
CA GLN A 54 -8.05 7.50 2.52
C GLN A 54 -7.60 8.88 3.03
N GLU A 55 -6.91 8.93 4.17
CA GLU A 55 -6.38 10.17 4.71
C GLU A 55 -5.39 10.84 3.75
N ARG A 56 -4.44 10.07 3.21
CA ARG A 56 -3.48 10.58 2.22
C ARG A 56 -4.15 11.00 0.91
N GLN A 57 -5.12 10.25 0.44
CA GLN A 57 -5.89 10.60 -0.74
C GLN A 57 -6.62 11.93 -0.55
N GLN A 58 -7.29 12.16 0.58
CA GLN A 58 -7.96 13.43 0.89
C GLN A 58 -6.97 14.60 0.94
N HIS A 59 -5.81 14.40 1.56
CA HIS A 59 -4.76 15.39 1.60
C HIS A 59 -4.29 15.78 0.18
N TYR A 60 -4.06 14.82 -0.69
CA TYR A 60 -3.66 15.10 -2.08
C TYR A 60 -4.80 15.71 -2.91
N ILE A 61 -6.06 15.30 -2.71
CA ILE A 61 -7.21 15.93 -3.37
C ILE A 61 -7.27 17.42 -3.02
N THR A 62 -7.15 17.76 -1.74
CA THR A 62 -7.17 19.16 -1.29
C THR A 62 -6.02 19.96 -1.89
N ARG A 63 -4.82 19.39 -1.90
CA ARG A 63 -3.63 20.03 -2.48
C ARG A 63 -3.74 20.24 -3.97
N TYR A 64 -4.24 19.26 -4.71
CA TYR A 64 -4.43 19.39 -6.16
C TYR A 64 -5.60 20.30 -6.51
N ALA A 65 -6.68 20.29 -5.73
CA ALA A 65 -7.81 21.22 -5.92
C ALA A 65 -7.37 22.69 -5.78
N GLN A 66 -6.48 22.98 -4.84
CA GLN A 66 -5.92 24.33 -4.67
C GLN A 66 -5.10 24.79 -5.89
N ASN A 67 -4.44 23.86 -6.59
CA ASN A 67 -3.66 24.17 -7.78
C ASN A 67 -4.50 24.26 -9.08
N VAL A 68 -5.76 23.86 -9.04
CA VAL A 68 -6.73 23.93 -10.15
C VAL A 68 -7.63 25.16 -9.98
N ASP A 69 -7.13 26.21 -9.38
CA ASP A 69 -7.85 27.48 -9.30
C ASP A 69 -7.93 28.10 -10.71
N LEU A 70 -9.06 28.77 -11.00
CA LEU A 70 -9.30 29.47 -12.27
C LEU A 70 -8.23 30.53 -12.59
N LEU A 71 -7.43 30.93 -11.60
CA LEU A 71 -6.30 31.82 -11.73
C LEU A 71 -5.06 31.15 -12.35
N ASN A 72 -5.02 29.81 -12.41
CA ASN A 72 -3.92 29.10 -13.08
C ASN A 72 -4.21 29.00 -14.59
N PRO A 73 -3.40 29.67 -15.46
CA PRO A 73 -3.66 29.74 -16.88
C PRO A 73 -3.66 28.36 -17.55
N ASP A 74 -2.84 27.42 -17.07
CA ASP A 74 -2.75 26.08 -17.63
C ASP A 74 -4.00 25.24 -17.30
N ALA A 75 -4.54 25.39 -16.10
CA ALA A 75 -5.76 24.72 -15.67
C ALA A 75 -6.97 25.27 -16.42
N SER A 76 -7.06 26.59 -16.59
CA SER A 76 -8.15 27.23 -17.29
C SER A 76 -8.15 26.89 -18.78
N THR A 77 -7.00 26.88 -19.46
CA THR A 77 -6.89 26.47 -20.87
C THR A 77 -7.27 25.01 -21.08
N SER A 78 -6.84 24.11 -20.19
CA SER A 78 -7.22 22.69 -20.24
C SER A 78 -8.72 22.49 -20.03
N PHE A 79 -9.32 23.21 -19.09
CA PHE A 79 -10.75 23.17 -18.84
C PHE A 79 -11.53 23.69 -20.05
N LEU A 80 -11.19 24.86 -20.58
CA LEU A 80 -11.84 25.45 -21.75
C LEU A 80 -11.70 24.57 -22.98
N GLY A 81 -10.54 23.96 -23.20
CA GLY A 81 -10.34 22.98 -24.27
C GLY A 81 -11.27 21.77 -24.16
N THR A 82 -11.47 21.27 -22.92
CA THR A 82 -12.40 20.18 -22.67
C THR A 82 -13.86 20.61 -22.93
N VAL A 83 -14.26 21.82 -22.52
CA VAL A 83 -15.61 22.38 -22.79
C VAL A 83 -15.83 22.52 -24.31
N GLN A 84 -14.84 23.04 -25.05
CA GLN A 84 -14.95 23.16 -26.50
C GLN A 84 -15.08 21.78 -27.17
N GLY A 85 -14.28 20.81 -26.77
CA GLY A 85 -14.39 19.44 -27.28
C GLY A 85 -15.78 18.84 -27.09
N MET A 86 -16.40 19.09 -25.93
CA MET A 86 -17.79 18.64 -25.65
C MET A 86 -18.83 19.39 -26.50
N LYS A 87 -18.62 20.68 -26.77
CA LYS A 87 -19.48 21.46 -27.68
C LYS A 87 -19.43 20.92 -29.12
N TYR A 88 -18.26 20.53 -29.61
CA TYR A 88 -18.13 19.90 -30.93
C TYR A 88 -18.87 18.56 -31.03
N GLN A 89 -19.10 17.90 -29.90
CA GLN A 89 -19.92 16.68 -29.83
C GLN A 89 -21.43 16.95 -29.75
N GLY A 90 -21.87 18.21 -29.90
CA GLY A 90 -23.29 18.60 -29.92
C GLY A 90 -23.92 18.80 -28.55
N LYS A 91 -23.11 18.91 -27.47
CA LYS A 91 -23.60 19.21 -26.12
C LYS A 91 -23.94 20.68 -25.95
N SER A 92 -24.97 20.98 -25.16
CA SER A 92 -25.26 22.36 -24.78
C SER A 92 -24.13 22.94 -23.91
N GLU A 93 -24.03 24.26 -23.86
CA GLU A 93 -22.94 24.92 -23.11
C GLU A 93 -22.94 24.54 -21.63
N THR A 94 -24.12 24.47 -21.02
CA THR A 94 -24.30 24.09 -19.61
C THR A 94 -23.89 22.64 -19.35
N GLU A 95 -24.28 21.73 -20.24
CA GLU A 95 -23.91 20.31 -20.16
C GLU A 95 -22.40 20.13 -20.41
N ALA A 96 -21.83 20.84 -21.37
CA ALA A 96 -20.41 20.78 -21.66
C ALA A 96 -19.56 21.23 -20.47
N ARG A 97 -19.95 22.32 -19.78
CA ARG A 97 -19.28 22.82 -18.57
C ARG A 97 -19.40 21.82 -17.40
N ASN A 98 -20.59 21.26 -17.18
CA ASN A 98 -20.79 20.28 -16.13
C ASN A 98 -19.97 19.00 -16.37
N MET A 99 -19.95 18.49 -17.59
CA MET A 99 -19.14 17.33 -17.96
C MET A 99 -17.64 17.60 -17.84
N ALA A 100 -17.19 18.79 -18.26
CA ALA A 100 -15.77 19.20 -18.10
C ALA A 100 -15.39 19.28 -16.61
N ALA A 101 -16.26 19.80 -15.73
CA ALA A 101 -16.04 19.84 -14.30
C ALA A 101 -15.94 18.42 -13.69
N ILE A 102 -16.84 17.52 -14.08
CA ILE A 102 -16.82 16.11 -13.63
C ILE A 102 -15.53 15.42 -14.13
N SER A 103 -15.14 15.63 -15.39
CA SER A 103 -13.90 15.08 -15.96
C SER A 103 -12.66 15.58 -15.22
N THR A 104 -12.58 16.88 -14.94
CA THR A 104 -11.47 17.48 -14.18
C THR A 104 -11.42 16.93 -12.77
N LYS A 105 -12.55 16.83 -12.08
CA LYS A 105 -12.63 16.21 -10.75
C LYS A 105 -12.15 14.74 -10.77
N GLY A 106 -12.55 13.98 -11.79
CA GLY A 106 -12.10 12.61 -11.97
C GLY A 106 -10.58 12.49 -12.15
N ARG A 107 -9.97 13.37 -12.96
CA ARG A 107 -8.51 13.42 -13.15
C ARG A 107 -7.78 13.74 -11.85
N ILE A 108 -8.25 14.71 -11.08
CA ILE A 108 -7.69 15.06 -9.77
C ILE A 108 -7.76 13.85 -8.83
N GLN A 109 -8.89 13.17 -8.77
CA GLN A 109 -9.07 11.99 -7.94
C GLN A 109 -8.10 10.87 -8.30
N VAL A 110 -7.94 10.58 -9.59
CA VAL A 110 -6.99 9.55 -10.06
C VAL A 110 -5.55 9.93 -9.72
N GLN A 111 -5.13 11.17 -9.95
CA GLN A 111 -3.79 11.64 -9.61
C GLN A 111 -3.53 11.62 -8.11
N ALA A 112 -4.50 12.03 -7.31
CA ALA A 112 -4.41 11.97 -5.84
C ALA A 112 -4.24 10.54 -5.35
N THR A 113 -5.04 9.61 -5.89
CA THR A 113 -4.94 8.18 -5.55
C THR A 113 -3.58 7.60 -5.93
N LEU A 114 -3.08 7.89 -7.14
CA LEU A 114 -1.76 7.44 -7.58
C LEU A 114 -0.63 7.99 -6.71
N SER A 115 -0.73 9.25 -6.28
CA SER A 115 0.28 9.87 -5.41
C SER A 115 0.23 9.27 -4.00
N ALA A 116 -0.96 9.02 -3.45
CA ALA A 116 -1.13 8.34 -2.18
C ALA A 116 -0.57 6.91 -2.23
N LEU A 117 -0.85 6.16 -3.31
CA LEU A 117 -0.31 4.81 -3.50
C LEU A 117 1.20 4.79 -3.62
N LYS A 118 1.81 5.75 -4.35
CA LYS A 118 3.27 5.88 -4.44
C LYS A 118 3.91 6.13 -3.08
N GLU A 119 3.32 7.01 -2.28
CA GLU A 119 3.80 7.28 -0.92
C GLU A 119 3.70 6.04 -0.04
N MET A 120 2.56 5.35 -0.06
CA MET A 120 2.35 4.12 0.69
C MET A 120 3.32 3.00 0.28
N ALA A 121 3.57 2.84 -1.01
CA ALA A 121 4.58 1.90 -1.52
C ALA A 121 5.98 2.25 -1.00
N GLY A 122 6.34 3.54 -0.99
CA GLY A 122 7.59 4.02 -0.40
C GLY A 122 7.72 3.63 1.08
N TRP A 123 6.71 3.90 1.88
CA TRP A 123 6.70 3.51 3.30
C TRP A 123 6.83 2.00 3.51
N THR A 124 6.20 1.20 2.66
CA THR A 124 6.30 -0.27 2.72
C THR A 124 7.72 -0.74 2.42
N ILE A 125 8.39 -0.14 1.42
CA ILE A 125 9.78 -0.45 1.08
C ILE A 125 10.72 -0.07 2.22
N TYR A 126 10.58 1.13 2.78
CA TYR A 126 11.40 1.57 3.91
C TYR A 126 11.17 0.69 5.15
N GLY A 127 9.92 0.36 5.47
CA GLY A 127 9.60 -0.55 6.56
C GLY A 127 10.22 -1.94 6.36
N GLY A 128 10.15 -2.48 5.15
CA GLY A 128 10.78 -3.75 4.80
C GLY A 128 12.30 -3.72 4.94
N LEU A 129 12.96 -2.63 4.50
CA LEU A 129 14.40 -2.44 4.66
C LEU A 129 14.81 -2.38 6.15
N ILE A 130 14.09 -1.63 6.96
CA ILE A 130 14.34 -1.54 8.41
C ILE A 130 14.20 -2.92 9.05
N CYS A 131 13.15 -3.68 8.74
CA CYS A 131 12.97 -5.04 9.24
C CYS A 131 14.13 -5.95 8.81
N MET A 132 14.60 -5.84 7.57
CA MET A 132 15.73 -6.63 7.07
C MET A 132 17.02 -6.31 7.83
N ILE A 133 17.32 -5.03 8.04
CA ILE A 133 18.47 -4.58 8.83
C ILE A 133 18.36 -5.09 10.26
N PHE A 134 17.18 -4.98 10.88
CA PHE A 134 16.95 -5.47 12.24
C PHE A 134 17.25 -6.97 12.37
N VAL A 135 16.78 -7.78 11.39
CA VAL A 135 17.06 -9.23 11.37
C VAL A 135 18.55 -9.53 11.22
N LEU A 136 19.30 -8.69 10.48
CA LEU A 136 20.75 -8.86 10.29
C LEU A 136 21.56 -8.47 11.53
N VAL A 137 21.12 -7.42 12.25
CA VAL A 137 21.84 -6.88 13.42
C VAL A 137 21.57 -7.67 14.68
N VAL A 138 20.39 -8.30 14.83
CA VAL A 138 20.08 -9.11 16.03
C VAL A 138 21.01 -10.33 16.08
N PRO A 139 21.97 -10.38 17.05
CA PRO A 139 22.90 -11.49 17.12
C PRO A 139 22.15 -12.77 17.49
N TYR A 140 22.30 -13.78 16.65
CA TYR A 140 21.76 -15.09 16.96
C TYR A 140 22.52 -15.69 18.13
N PRO A 141 21.85 -16.15 19.20
CA PRO A 141 22.51 -16.81 20.29
C PRO A 141 23.22 -18.06 19.76
N LYS A 142 24.57 -18.04 19.80
CA LYS A 142 25.40 -19.21 19.46
C LYS A 142 24.99 -20.35 20.38
N ARG A 143 24.53 -21.46 19.82
CA ARG A 143 24.25 -22.65 20.59
C ARG A 143 25.52 -23.13 21.26
N LYS A 144 25.52 -23.24 22.59
CA LYS A 144 26.43 -24.17 23.27
C LYS A 144 25.95 -25.57 22.85
N LEU A 145 26.72 -26.21 21.98
CA LEU A 145 26.63 -27.67 21.77
C LEU A 145 26.96 -28.27 23.11
N LEU A 146 25.95 -28.81 23.80
CA LEU A 146 26.16 -29.70 24.92
C LEU A 146 26.80 -30.97 24.32
N THR A 147 28.09 -31.07 24.49
CA THR A 147 28.86 -32.32 24.40
C THR A 147 28.43 -33.27 25.49
#